data_9235365f7f7f4da7d943c47dba215053
#
_entry.id   9235365f7f7f4da7d943c47dba215053
#
_cell.length_a   1.000
_cell.length_b   1.000
_cell.length_c   1.000
_cell.angle_alpha   90.00
_cell.angle_beta   90.00
_cell.angle_gamma   90.00
#
_symmetry.space_group_name_H-M   'P 1'
#
loop_
_entity.id
_entity.type
_entity.pdbx_description
1 polymer ?
#
loop_
_entity_poly.entity_id
_entity_poly.type
_entity_poly.pdbx_seq_one_letter_code
_entity_poly.pdbx_strand_id
1 'polypeptide(L)'
;MGERLKGKVAIVTGAGAIGPGMGNGKATAIVFAREGAKVMLVDINLKAADETKGIIEKEGGTAIAYAADVSKSADVKKMIDTCVQKLGRLDILHNNVGIGQWGDVIETPEEEWDKVMTINVKSMFLTCKYAVPVMIKQGGGAIINIASMGAIRTALPSVAYNTSKAAVLGFTREVAVTYAAKGIRCNAILPGLMKTPQAEFYNTKAFGGDVELMWQRRDSMSPTGKQGEGWDTANAALFLASDESRYVNGMHLLVDGGITLTTRTFA
;
A
#
# COMPACT_ATOMS: atom_id res chain seq x y z
N MET A 1 5.21 -3.89 -23.14
CA MET A 1 5.35 -4.20 -21.71
C MET A 1 6.82 -4.11 -21.33
N GLY A 2 7.13 -3.54 -20.17
CA GLY A 2 8.47 -3.58 -19.61
C GLY A 2 8.84 -4.99 -19.10
N GLU A 3 10.07 -5.16 -18.63
CA GLU A 3 10.57 -6.49 -18.20
C GLU A 3 11.12 -6.52 -16.78
N ARG A 4 10.98 -5.42 -16.01
CA ARG A 4 11.56 -5.30 -14.66
C ARG A 4 11.03 -6.33 -13.67
N LEU A 5 9.80 -6.82 -13.89
CA LEU A 5 9.14 -7.86 -13.07
C LEU A 5 8.77 -9.11 -13.90
N LYS A 6 9.40 -9.30 -15.06
CA LYS A 6 9.14 -10.45 -15.94
C LYS A 6 9.29 -11.78 -15.19
N GLY A 7 8.26 -12.61 -15.25
CA GLY A 7 8.23 -13.93 -14.61
C GLY A 7 7.96 -13.90 -13.10
N LYS A 8 7.82 -12.72 -12.49
CA LYS A 8 7.44 -12.57 -11.08
C LYS A 8 5.92 -12.67 -10.90
N VAL A 9 5.50 -13.09 -9.71
CA VAL A 9 4.10 -13.11 -9.28
C VAL A 9 3.95 -12.18 -8.10
N ALA A 10 2.97 -11.27 -8.17
CA ALA A 10 2.69 -10.30 -7.12
C ALA A 10 1.29 -10.49 -6.55
N ILE A 11 1.16 -10.34 -5.22
CA ILE A 11 -0.10 -10.03 -4.55
C ILE A 11 -0.10 -8.54 -4.24
N VAL A 12 -1.17 -7.84 -4.65
CA VAL A 12 -1.43 -6.45 -4.27
C VAL A 12 -2.74 -6.40 -3.48
N THR A 13 -2.66 -6.03 -2.19
CA THR A 13 -3.86 -5.88 -1.35
C THR A 13 -4.42 -4.45 -1.45
N GLY A 14 -5.75 -4.30 -1.41
CA GLY A 14 -6.41 -3.03 -1.69
C GLY A 14 -6.18 -2.59 -3.13
N ALA A 15 -6.27 -3.54 -4.08
CA ALA A 15 -6.00 -3.33 -5.50
C ALA A 15 -7.18 -2.72 -6.27
N GLY A 16 -8.34 -2.55 -5.62
CA GLY A 16 -9.46 -1.77 -6.11
C GLY A 16 -9.36 -0.29 -5.75
N ALA A 17 -10.48 0.40 -5.81
CA ALA A 17 -10.63 1.77 -5.30
C ALA A 17 -12.00 1.93 -4.65
N ILE A 18 -12.11 2.76 -3.60
CA ILE A 18 -13.39 3.00 -2.91
C ILE A 18 -14.33 3.91 -3.71
N GLY A 19 -13.86 4.46 -4.82
CA GLY A 19 -14.62 5.35 -5.71
C GLY A 19 -13.92 5.52 -7.05
N PRO A 20 -14.45 6.36 -7.94
CA PRO A 20 -13.82 6.67 -9.23
C PRO A 20 -12.41 7.22 -9.07
N GLY A 21 -11.48 6.77 -9.91
CA GLY A 21 -10.11 7.28 -9.92
C GLY A 21 -9.03 6.24 -9.64
N MET A 22 -7.82 6.74 -9.33
CA MET A 22 -6.62 5.93 -9.20
C MET A 22 -6.12 5.94 -7.74
N GLY A 23 -6.34 4.82 -7.02
CA GLY A 23 -5.73 4.59 -5.72
C GLY A 23 -4.31 4.03 -5.84
N ASN A 24 -3.53 4.10 -4.75
CA ASN A 24 -2.15 3.60 -4.73
C ASN A 24 -2.06 2.11 -5.10
N GLY A 25 -2.92 1.26 -4.52
CA GLY A 25 -2.91 -0.18 -4.80
C GLY A 25 -3.32 -0.50 -6.23
N LYS A 26 -4.36 0.18 -6.77
CA LYS A 26 -4.77 0.04 -8.16
C LYS A 26 -3.65 0.42 -9.12
N ALA A 27 -3.03 1.59 -8.92
CA ALA A 27 -1.89 2.03 -9.73
C ALA A 27 -0.71 1.05 -9.65
N THR A 28 -0.36 0.59 -8.45
CA THR A 28 0.73 -0.38 -8.26
C THR A 28 0.48 -1.68 -9.01
N ALA A 29 -0.74 -2.21 -8.93
CA ALA A 29 -1.11 -3.44 -9.63
C ALA A 29 -0.97 -3.31 -11.15
N ILE A 30 -1.43 -2.19 -11.71
CA ILE A 30 -1.32 -1.89 -13.14
C ILE A 30 0.16 -1.75 -13.55
N VAL A 31 0.96 -1.00 -12.78
CA VAL A 31 2.40 -0.83 -13.06
C VAL A 31 3.14 -2.17 -13.00
N PHE A 32 2.86 -3.01 -12.00
CA PHE A 32 3.49 -4.33 -11.90
C PHE A 32 3.16 -5.22 -13.10
N ALA A 33 1.90 -5.20 -13.55
CA ALA A 33 1.50 -5.95 -14.75
C ALA A 33 2.16 -5.41 -16.03
N ARG A 34 2.25 -4.09 -16.19
CA ARG A 34 2.96 -3.45 -17.32
C ARG A 34 4.44 -3.85 -17.39
N GLU A 35 5.03 -4.13 -16.23
CA GLU A 35 6.43 -4.56 -16.08
C GLU A 35 6.60 -6.09 -16.10
N GLY A 36 5.57 -6.83 -16.50
CA GLY A 36 5.64 -8.27 -16.80
C GLY A 36 5.32 -9.19 -15.63
N ALA A 37 4.85 -8.67 -14.48
CA ALA A 37 4.38 -9.52 -13.40
C ALA A 37 2.98 -10.08 -13.70
N LYS A 38 2.72 -11.31 -13.20
CA LYS A 38 1.34 -11.80 -13.00
C LYS A 38 0.85 -11.30 -11.66
N VAL A 39 -0.34 -10.68 -11.62
CA VAL A 39 -0.81 -9.99 -10.42
C VAL A 39 -2.08 -10.61 -9.87
N MET A 40 -2.09 -11.00 -8.59
CA MET A 40 -3.31 -11.25 -7.84
C MET A 40 -3.78 -9.94 -7.18
N LEU A 41 -4.95 -9.48 -7.61
CA LEU A 41 -5.61 -8.26 -7.16
C LEU A 41 -6.54 -8.60 -6.01
N VAL A 42 -6.17 -8.22 -4.80
CA VAL A 42 -6.94 -8.54 -3.60
C VAL A 42 -7.66 -7.30 -3.09
N ASP A 43 -8.96 -7.42 -2.93
CA ASP A 43 -9.79 -6.39 -2.33
C ASP A 43 -10.94 -7.04 -1.55
N ILE A 44 -11.50 -6.36 -0.56
CA ILE A 44 -12.72 -6.80 0.11
C ILE A 44 -13.92 -6.67 -0.84
N ASN A 45 -13.86 -5.71 -1.76
CA ASN A 45 -14.82 -5.51 -2.84
C ASN A 45 -14.29 -6.15 -4.14
N LEU A 46 -14.79 -7.36 -4.43
CA LEU A 46 -14.38 -8.10 -5.63
C LEU A 46 -14.60 -7.30 -6.92
N LYS A 47 -15.71 -6.56 -7.02
CA LYS A 47 -16.01 -5.74 -8.22
C LYS A 47 -14.93 -4.70 -8.48
N ALA A 48 -14.45 -4.03 -7.44
CA ALA A 48 -13.36 -3.04 -7.57
C ALA A 48 -12.04 -3.69 -8.01
N ALA A 49 -11.75 -4.91 -7.55
CA ALA A 49 -10.61 -5.69 -8.04
C ALA A 49 -10.78 -6.13 -9.50
N ASP A 50 -11.99 -6.56 -9.89
CA ASP A 50 -12.31 -6.94 -11.29
C ASP A 50 -12.20 -5.75 -12.26
N GLU A 51 -12.56 -4.54 -11.85
CA GLU A 51 -12.35 -3.34 -12.65
C GLU A 51 -10.86 -3.11 -12.94
N THR A 52 -10.01 -3.28 -11.93
CA THR A 52 -8.54 -3.19 -12.10
C THR A 52 -8.02 -4.30 -13.00
N LYS A 53 -8.51 -5.52 -12.84
CA LYS A 53 -8.20 -6.67 -13.70
C LYS A 53 -8.53 -6.35 -15.16
N GLY A 54 -9.72 -5.81 -15.43
CA GLY A 54 -10.12 -5.44 -16.78
C GLY A 54 -9.19 -4.42 -17.46
N ILE A 55 -8.61 -3.49 -16.69
CA ILE A 55 -7.59 -2.56 -17.21
C ILE A 55 -6.32 -3.32 -17.60
N ILE A 56 -5.82 -4.17 -16.71
CA ILE A 56 -4.60 -4.95 -16.93
C ILE A 56 -4.73 -5.87 -18.14
N GLU A 57 -5.87 -6.57 -18.26
CA GLU A 57 -6.12 -7.48 -19.39
C GLU A 57 -6.25 -6.75 -20.73
N LYS A 58 -6.88 -5.57 -20.75
CA LYS A 58 -6.93 -4.71 -21.96
C LYS A 58 -5.54 -4.27 -22.43
N GLU A 59 -4.60 -4.13 -21.52
CA GLU A 59 -3.19 -3.79 -21.82
C GLU A 59 -2.34 -5.03 -22.12
N GLY A 60 -2.93 -6.24 -22.17
CA GLY A 60 -2.24 -7.50 -22.47
C GLY A 60 -1.50 -8.11 -21.28
N GLY A 61 -1.70 -7.59 -20.05
CA GLY A 61 -1.15 -8.14 -18.82
C GLY A 61 -1.94 -9.35 -18.30
N THR A 62 -1.44 -9.98 -17.25
CA THR A 62 -2.09 -11.13 -16.58
C THR A 62 -2.48 -10.77 -15.17
N ALA A 63 -3.76 -10.88 -14.82
CA ALA A 63 -4.23 -10.64 -13.47
C ALA A 63 -5.39 -11.59 -13.09
N ILE A 64 -5.51 -11.86 -11.79
CA ILE A 64 -6.67 -12.52 -11.19
C ILE A 64 -7.22 -11.66 -10.06
N ALA A 65 -8.53 -11.44 -10.03
CA ALA A 65 -9.18 -10.78 -8.92
C ALA A 65 -9.55 -11.79 -7.82
N TYR A 66 -9.46 -11.35 -6.57
CA TYR A 66 -9.73 -12.19 -5.40
C TYR A 66 -10.33 -11.37 -4.26
N ALA A 67 -11.46 -11.83 -3.72
CA ALA A 67 -12.09 -11.22 -2.56
C ALA A 67 -11.48 -11.77 -1.27
N ALA A 68 -10.98 -10.90 -0.40
CA ALA A 68 -10.52 -11.28 0.93
C ALA A 68 -10.58 -10.10 1.91
N ASP A 69 -10.96 -10.40 3.14
CA ASP A 69 -10.75 -9.52 4.29
C ASP A 69 -9.38 -9.82 4.89
N VAL A 70 -8.39 -8.98 4.62
CA VAL A 70 -7.01 -9.17 5.08
C VAL A 70 -6.84 -9.05 6.60
N SER A 71 -7.87 -8.63 7.32
CA SER A 71 -7.90 -8.64 8.80
C SER A 71 -8.21 -10.03 9.36
N LYS A 72 -8.66 -10.98 8.51
CA LYS A 72 -9.04 -12.34 8.90
C LYS A 72 -7.97 -13.36 8.48
N SER A 73 -7.45 -14.06 9.47
CA SER A 73 -6.37 -15.03 9.29
C SER A 73 -6.71 -16.14 8.27
N ALA A 74 -7.94 -16.65 8.30
CA ALA A 74 -8.40 -17.71 7.38
C ALA A 74 -8.44 -17.22 5.93
N ASP A 75 -8.95 -16.00 5.70
CA ASP A 75 -9.03 -15.40 4.36
C ASP A 75 -7.64 -15.16 3.79
N VAL A 76 -6.72 -14.63 4.62
CA VAL A 76 -5.33 -14.40 4.21
C VAL A 76 -4.62 -15.69 3.87
N LYS A 77 -4.78 -16.74 4.70
CA LYS A 77 -4.19 -18.05 4.39
C LYS A 77 -4.69 -18.57 3.03
N LYS A 78 -6.01 -18.57 2.83
CA LYS A 78 -6.63 -19.03 1.58
C LYS A 78 -6.19 -18.19 0.38
N MET A 79 -6.03 -16.87 0.54
CA MET A 79 -5.51 -15.97 -0.48
C MET A 79 -4.11 -16.38 -0.94
N ILE A 80 -3.17 -16.59 0.01
CA ILE A 80 -1.80 -17.01 -0.30
C ILE A 80 -1.79 -18.37 -0.99
N ASP A 81 -2.50 -19.35 -0.44
CA ASP A 81 -2.61 -20.71 -1.01
C ASP A 81 -3.17 -20.65 -2.45
N THR A 82 -4.21 -19.83 -2.68
CA THR A 82 -4.81 -19.64 -4.01
C THR A 82 -3.84 -18.99 -5.00
N CYS A 83 -3.04 -18.01 -4.55
CA CYS A 83 -2.02 -17.38 -5.39
C CYS A 83 -1.02 -18.43 -5.88
N VAL A 84 -0.47 -19.23 -4.98
CA VAL A 84 0.49 -20.28 -5.32
C VAL A 84 -0.14 -21.33 -6.23
N GLN A 85 -1.37 -21.75 -5.94
CA GLN A 85 -2.09 -22.74 -6.75
C GLN A 85 -2.34 -22.26 -8.19
N LYS A 86 -2.77 -20.99 -8.36
CA LYS A 86 -3.18 -20.46 -9.67
C LYS A 86 -2.03 -19.86 -10.47
N LEU A 87 -1.05 -19.25 -9.81
CA LEU A 87 0.04 -18.51 -10.46
C LEU A 87 1.41 -19.17 -10.28
N GLY A 88 1.50 -20.24 -9.47
CA GLY A 88 2.67 -21.10 -9.33
C GLY A 88 3.69 -20.65 -8.28
N ARG A 89 3.71 -19.36 -7.90
CA ARG A 89 4.70 -18.77 -6.98
C ARG A 89 4.18 -17.50 -6.32
N LEU A 90 4.97 -16.91 -5.42
CA LEU A 90 4.72 -15.58 -4.84
C LEU A 90 6.06 -14.86 -4.61
N ASP A 91 6.39 -13.89 -5.46
CA ASP A 91 7.65 -13.14 -5.39
C ASP A 91 7.51 -11.79 -4.71
N ILE A 92 6.34 -11.16 -4.84
CA ILE A 92 6.10 -9.80 -4.39
C ILE A 92 4.82 -9.76 -3.58
N LEU A 93 4.90 -9.24 -2.34
CA LEU A 93 3.76 -8.93 -1.50
C LEU A 93 3.67 -7.41 -1.30
N HIS A 94 2.65 -6.78 -1.87
CA HIS A 94 2.38 -5.35 -1.68
C HIS A 94 1.22 -5.15 -0.73
N ASN A 95 1.51 -4.82 0.52
CA ASN A 95 0.57 -4.55 1.59
C ASN A 95 0.13 -3.08 1.55
N ASN A 96 -1.01 -2.81 0.91
CA ASN A 96 -1.49 -1.44 0.72
C ASN A 96 -2.81 -1.16 1.49
N VAL A 97 -3.51 -2.17 1.97
CA VAL A 97 -4.76 -1.95 2.72
C VAL A 97 -4.51 -1.08 3.95
N GLY A 98 -5.36 -0.08 4.13
CA GLY A 98 -5.37 0.77 5.32
C GLY A 98 -6.58 1.69 5.32
N ILE A 99 -7.01 2.06 6.51
CA ILE A 99 -8.10 3.02 6.74
C ILE A 99 -7.58 4.23 7.48
N GLY A 100 -8.18 5.40 7.19
CA GLY A 100 -7.95 6.64 7.92
C GLY A 100 -8.78 6.70 9.21
N GLN A 101 -8.42 7.62 10.11
CA GLN A 101 -9.16 7.95 11.31
C GLN A 101 -8.86 9.39 11.67
N TRP A 102 -9.87 10.11 12.14
CA TRP A 102 -9.76 11.46 12.69
C TRP A 102 -10.13 11.45 14.16
N GLY A 103 -9.45 12.21 14.96
CA GLY A 103 -9.67 12.39 16.38
C GLY A 103 -8.38 12.31 17.20
N ASP A 104 -8.38 12.98 18.35
CA ASP A 104 -7.31 12.93 19.33
C ASP A 104 -7.47 11.72 20.27
N VAL A 105 -6.65 11.68 21.33
CA VAL A 105 -6.64 10.56 22.30
C VAL A 105 -7.90 10.51 23.17
N ILE A 106 -8.58 11.65 23.35
CA ILE A 106 -9.81 11.75 24.17
C ILE A 106 -11.04 11.40 23.32
N GLU A 107 -11.06 11.86 22.07
CA GLU A 107 -12.21 11.75 21.17
C GLU A 107 -12.30 10.39 20.48
N THR A 108 -11.18 9.66 20.36
CA THR A 108 -11.15 8.39 19.60
C THR A 108 -11.75 7.26 20.42
N PRO A 109 -12.88 6.64 19.97
CA PRO A 109 -13.43 5.46 20.64
C PRO A 109 -12.47 4.27 20.58
N GLU A 110 -12.48 3.41 21.61
CA GLU A 110 -11.65 2.21 21.69
C GLU A 110 -11.88 1.28 20.48
N GLU A 111 -13.12 1.11 20.08
CA GLU A 111 -13.49 0.26 18.94
C GLU A 111 -12.91 0.77 17.62
N GLU A 112 -12.82 2.10 17.45
CA GLU A 112 -12.21 2.70 16.28
C GLU A 112 -10.70 2.53 16.28
N TRP A 113 -10.06 2.70 17.45
CA TRP A 113 -8.65 2.39 17.64
C TRP A 113 -8.35 0.93 17.27
N ASP A 114 -9.09 -0.03 17.83
CA ASP A 114 -8.91 -1.46 17.57
C ASP A 114 -9.11 -1.81 16.09
N LYS A 115 -10.12 -1.21 15.46
CA LYS A 115 -10.40 -1.39 14.04
C LYS A 115 -9.24 -0.90 13.18
N VAL A 116 -8.70 0.29 13.46
CA VAL A 116 -7.57 0.85 12.72
C VAL A 116 -6.31 0.00 12.90
N MET A 117 -5.98 -0.40 14.13
CA MET A 117 -4.84 -1.26 14.40
C MET A 117 -4.99 -2.64 13.74
N THR A 118 -6.20 -3.19 13.76
CA THR A 118 -6.50 -4.48 13.12
C THR A 118 -6.33 -4.40 11.60
N ILE A 119 -6.85 -3.36 10.96
CA ILE A 119 -6.81 -3.23 9.50
C ILE A 119 -5.43 -2.77 9.03
N ASN A 120 -4.78 -1.81 9.69
CA ASN A 120 -3.54 -1.20 9.22
C ASN A 120 -2.28 -1.98 9.62
N VAL A 121 -2.31 -2.70 10.75
CA VAL A 121 -1.11 -3.38 11.29
C VAL A 121 -1.26 -4.89 11.29
N LYS A 122 -2.32 -5.42 11.94
CA LYS A 122 -2.52 -6.88 12.03
C LYS A 122 -2.68 -7.52 10.66
N SER A 123 -3.30 -6.85 9.69
CA SER A 123 -3.40 -7.36 8.33
C SER A 123 -2.02 -7.62 7.70
N MET A 124 -1.07 -6.68 7.86
CA MET A 124 0.29 -6.83 7.35
C MET A 124 1.05 -7.95 8.05
N PHE A 125 0.84 -8.11 9.36
CA PHE A 125 1.36 -9.26 10.09
C PHE A 125 0.81 -10.57 9.51
N LEU A 126 -0.50 -10.67 9.29
CA LEU A 126 -1.13 -11.88 8.77
C LEU A 126 -0.67 -12.21 7.34
N THR A 127 -0.60 -11.22 6.46
CA THR A 127 -0.12 -11.43 5.10
C THR A 127 1.33 -11.90 5.07
N CYS A 128 2.21 -11.28 5.86
CA CYS A 128 3.60 -11.73 6.00
C CYS A 128 3.71 -13.11 6.65
N LYS A 129 2.92 -13.42 7.68
CA LYS A 129 2.89 -14.73 8.35
C LYS A 129 2.71 -15.89 7.37
N TYR A 130 1.85 -15.71 6.37
CA TYR A 130 1.56 -16.76 5.39
C TYR A 130 2.39 -16.65 4.10
N ALA A 131 2.83 -15.46 3.70
CA ALA A 131 3.67 -15.28 2.51
C ALA A 131 5.13 -15.67 2.74
N VAL A 132 5.71 -15.29 3.88
CA VAL A 132 7.14 -15.53 4.19
C VAL A 132 7.55 -17.00 4.05
N PRO A 133 6.81 -17.99 4.59
CA PRO A 133 7.17 -19.40 4.39
C PRO A 133 7.20 -19.83 2.92
N VAL A 134 6.30 -19.28 2.10
CA VAL A 134 6.28 -19.55 0.64
C VAL A 134 7.51 -18.94 -0.02
N MET A 135 7.80 -17.67 0.27
CA MET A 135 8.97 -16.96 -0.27
C MET A 135 10.28 -17.64 0.11
N ILE A 136 10.44 -18.12 1.35
CA ILE A 136 11.63 -18.87 1.80
C ILE A 136 11.83 -20.13 0.94
N LYS A 137 10.77 -20.91 0.69
CA LYS A 137 10.85 -22.14 -0.14
C LYS A 137 11.26 -21.84 -1.58
N GLN A 138 10.99 -20.63 -2.07
CA GLN A 138 11.31 -20.18 -3.42
C GLN A 138 12.69 -19.52 -3.53
N GLY A 139 13.40 -19.31 -2.41
CA GLY A 139 14.71 -18.67 -2.36
C GLY A 139 14.69 -17.16 -2.19
N GLY A 140 13.53 -16.56 -1.87
CA GLY A 140 13.43 -15.14 -1.57
C GLY A 140 12.15 -14.48 -2.05
N GLY A 141 12.07 -13.15 -1.83
CA GLY A 141 10.94 -12.31 -2.24
C GLY A 141 11.09 -10.85 -1.81
N ALA A 142 10.18 -10.01 -2.26
CA ALA A 142 10.11 -8.61 -1.91
C ALA A 142 8.76 -8.28 -1.24
N ILE A 143 8.81 -7.67 -0.06
CA ILE A 143 7.64 -7.20 0.69
C ILE A 143 7.67 -5.69 0.71
N ILE A 144 6.58 -5.05 0.32
CA ILE A 144 6.41 -3.60 0.32
C ILE A 144 5.20 -3.26 1.19
N ASN A 145 5.42 -2.52 2.26
CA ASN A 145 4.38 -2.08 3.18
C ASN A 145 4.05 -0.61 2.96
N ILE A 146 2.80 -0.26 2.75
CA ILE A 146 2.38 1.14 2.63
C ILE A 146 2.12 1.71 4.03
N ALA A 147 3.07 2.54 4.48
CA ALA A 147 2.93 3.37 5.66
C ALA A 147 2.24 4.72 5.31
N SER A 148 2.79 5.82 5.76
CA SER A 148 2.35 7.19 5.48
C SER A 148 3.40 8.17 6.00
N MET A 149 3.44 9.39 5.49
CA MET A 149 4.16 10.49 6.15
C MET A 149 3.68 10.70 7.59
N GLY A 150 2.42 10.35 7.90
CA GLY A 150 1.85 10.37 9.26
C GLY A 150 2.55 9.44 10.26
N ALA A 151 3.41 8.52 9.79
CA ALA A 151 4.24 7.69 10.66
C ALA A 151 5.39 8.45 11.34
N ILE A 152 5.79 9.59 10.78
CA ILE A 152 6.95 10.38 11.22
C ILE A 152 6.65 11.87 11.42
N ARG A 153 5.48 12.32 10.95
CA ARG A 153 5.03 13.72 11.09
C ARG A 153 3.54 13.77 11.39
N THR A 154 3.18 14.38 12.50
CA THR A 154 1.78 14.61 12.86
C THR A 154 1.39 16.01 12.39
N ALA A 155 0.46 16.09 11.45
CA ALA A 155 -0.08 17.36 10.95
C ALA A 155 -1.50 17.65 11.49
N LEU A 156 -2.29 16.61 11.72
CA LEU A 156 -3.68 16.69 12.18
C LEU A 156 -3.95 15.59 13.21
N PRO A 157 -4.90 15.77 14.14
CA PRO A 157 -5.28 14.74 15.10
C PRO A 157 -5.80 13.48 14.39
N SER A 158 -5.06 12.40 14.49
CA SER A 158 -5.35 11.09 13.88
C SER A 158 -4.61 10.01 14.68
N VAL A 159 -4.93 9.91 15.97
CA VAL A 159 -4.12 9.16 16.93
C VAL A 159 -3.97 7.70 16.55
N ALA A 160 -5.05 6.99 16.21
CA ALA A 160 -5.00 5.59 15.83
C ALA A 160 -4.29 5.41 14.47
N TYR A 161 -4.60 6.24 13.49
CA TYR A 161 -3.98 6.16 12.15
C TYR A 161 -2.47 6.38 12.20
N ASN A 162 -2.02 7.52 12.78
CA ASN A 162 -0.60 7.86 12.83
C ASN A 162 0.19 6.80 13.62
N THR A 163 -0.35 6.34 14.77
CA THR A 163 0.25 5.26 15.55
C THR A 163 0.34 3.96 14.75
N SER A 164 -0.72 3.59 14.03
CA SER A 164 -0.71 2.38 13.18
C SER A 164 0.35 2.47 12.08
N LYS A 165 0.51 3.65 11.45
CA LYS A 165 1.49 3.84 10.38
C LYS A 165 2.93 3.89 10.92
N ALA A 166 3.14 4.39 12.15
CA ALA A 166 4.43 4.28 12.83
C ALA A 166 4.76 2.82 13.20
N ALA A 167 3.78 2.03 13.64
CA ALA A 167 3.96 0.61 13.91
C ALA A 167 4.39 -0.19 12.67
N VAL A 168 3.90 0.17 11.48
CA VAL A 168 4.33 -0.43 10.20
C VAL A 168 5.83 -0.28 9.97
N LEU A 169 6.45 0.84 10.39
CA LEU A 169 7.88 1.04 10.25
C LEU A 169 8.69 0.07 11.12
N GLY A 170 8.27 -0.12 12.38
CA GLY A 170 8.86 -1.10 13.28
C GLY A 170 8.73 -2.52 12.74
N PHE A 171 7.52 -2.89 12.32
CA PHE A 171 7.24 -4.19 11.72
C PHE A 171 8.07 -4.45 10.45
N THR A 172 8.22 -3.44 9.59
CA THR A 172 9.04 -3.54 8.36
C THR A 172 10.50 -3.87 8.69
N ARG A 173 11.11 -3.17 9.66
CA ARG A 173 12.49 -3.42 10.07
C ARG A 173 12.67 -4.83 10.64
N GLU A 174 11.75 -5.28 11.48
CA GLU A 174 11.79 -6.62 12.06
C GLU A 174 11.75 -7.72 11.00
N VAL A 175 10.81 -7.63 10.05
CA VAL A 175 10.73 -8.60 8.94
C VAL A 175 11.97 -8.53 8.06
N ALA A 176 12.47 -7.33 7.75
CA ALA A 176 13.65 -7.12 6.92
C ALA A 176 14.89 -7.81 7.49
N VAL A 177 15.16 -7.62 8.78
CA VAL A 177 16.37 -8.18 9.43
C VAL A 177 16.23 -9.69 9.65
N THR A 178 15.07 -10.13 10.14
CA THR A 178 14.84 -11.55 10.48
C THR A 178 14.97 -12.46 9.25
N TYR A 179 14.53 -12.01 8.09
CA TYR A 179 14.49 -12.86 6.88
C TYR A 179 15.49 -12.48 5.79
N ALA A 180 16.41 -11.54 6.04
CA ALA A 180 17.43 -11.14 5.06
C ALA A 180 18.28 -12.32 4.56
N ALA A 181 18.76 -13.17 5.47
CA ALA A 181 19.54 -14.36 5.12
C ALA A 181 18.74 -15.45 4.36
N LYS A 182 17.41 -15.28 4.24
CA LYS A 182 16.51 -16.13 3.47
C LYS A 182 16.16 -15.51 2.10
N GLY A 183 16.86 -14.44 1.71
CA GLY A 183 16.63 -13.75 0.44
C GLY A 183 15.38 -12.87 0.41
N ILE A 184 14.78 -12.56 1.56
CA ILE A 184 13.57 -11.70 1.63
C ILE A 184 13.99 -10.28 1.97
N ARG A 185 13.51 -9.32 1.18
CA ARG A 185 13.59 -7.89 1.45
C ARG A 185 12.23 -7.37 1.90
N CYS A 186 12.23 -6.50 2.88
CA CYS A 186 11.00 -5.84 3.35
C CYS A 186 11.27 -4.34 3.49
N ASN A 187 10.48 -3.51 2.79
CA ASN A 187 10.63 -2.06 2.81
C ASN A 187 9.27 -1.38 2.99
N ALA A 188 9.26 -0.17 3.50
CA ALA A 188 8.06 0.65 3.61
C ALA A 188 8.11 1.85 2.66
N ILE A 189 6.97 2.20 2.07
CA ILE A 189 6.77 3.46 1.38
C ILE A 189 5.92 4.35 2.29
N LEU A 190 6.30 5.62 2.39
CA LEU A 190 5.60 6.65 3.14
C LEU A 190 5.05 7.70 2.16
N PRO A 191 3.86 7.47 1.60
CA PRO A 191 3.23 8.48 0.75
C PRO A 191 2.93 9.75 1.53
N GLY A 192 3.10 10.89 0.88
CA GLY A 192 2.66 12.20 1.35
C GLY A 192 1.19 12.46 1.03
N LEU A 193 0.90 13.69 0.61
CA LEU A 193 -0.42 14.05 0.12
C LEU A 193 -0.61 13.49 -1.29
N MET A 194 -1.44 12.46 -1.41
CA MET A 194 -1.77 11.82 -2.69
C MET A 194 -3.21 12.14 -3.09
N LYS A 195 -3.42 12.50 -4.35
CA LYS A 195 -4.74 12.71 -4.94
C LYS A 195 -5.36 11.36 -5.29
N THR A 196 -6.10 10.79 -4.35
CA THR A 196 -6.70 9.45 -4.45
C THR A 196 -8.16 9.47 -3.97
N PRO A 197 -9.01 8.53 -4.42
CA PRO A 197 -10.39 8.41 -3.91
C PRO A 197 -10.46 8.23 -2.39
N GLN A 198 -9.48 7.55 -1.79
CA GLN A 198 -9.41 7.40 -0.33
C GLN A 198 -9.14 8.74 0.37
N ALA A 199 -8.24 9.57 -0.18
CA ALA A 199 -7.97 10.89 0.37
C ALA A 199 -9.21 11.80 0.28
N GLU A 200 -9.96 11.72 -0.82
CA GLU A 200 -11.23 12.42 -0.98
C GLU A 200 -12.24 11.97 0.08
N PHE A 201 -12.48 10.68 0.20
CA PHE A 201 -13.42 10.10 1.15
C PHE A 201 -13.18 10.55 2.60
N TYR A 202 -11.91 10.53 3.06
CA TYR A 202 -11.60 10.88 4.45
C TYR A 202 -11.48 12.38 4.71
N ASN A 203 -11.17 13.19 3.71
CA ASN A 203 -10.83 14.59 3.96
C ASN A 203 -11.92 15.61 3.58
N THR A 204 -12.81 15.28 2.63
CA THR A 204 -13.81 16.24 2.12
C THR A 204 -14.69 16.83 3.22
N LYS A 205 -15.05 16.04 4.23
CA LYS A 205 -15.87 16.51 5.36
C LYS A 205 -15.21 17.68 6.13
N ALA A 206 -13.89 17.66 6.28
CA ALA A 206 -13.15 18.73 6.95
C ALA A 206 -13.17 20.07 6.19
N PHE A 207 -13.59 20.03 4.92
CA PHE A 207 -13.74 21.21 4.05
C PHE A 207 -15.22 21.50 3.72
N GLY A 208 -16.13 21.13 4.63
CA GLY A 208 -17.55 21.38 4.46
C GLY A 208 -18.22 20.65 3.28
N GLY A 209 -17.59 19.63 2.72
CA GLY A 209 -18.06 18.89 1.54
C GLY A 209 -17.52 19.44 0.21
N ASP A 210 -16.75 20.54 0.24
CA ASP A 210 -16.16 21.12 -0.97
C ASP A 210 -14.88 20.39 -1.39
N VAL A 211 -15.02 19.52 -2.38
CA VAL A 211 -13.95 18.69 -2.93
C VAL A 211 -12.87 19.52 -3.63
N GLU A 212 -13.28 20.56 -4.37
CA GLU A 212 -12.33 21.39 -5.10
C GLU A 212 -11.48 22.22 -4.16
N LEU A 213 -12.10 22.86 -3.16
CA LEU A 213 -11.39 23.59 -2.11
C LEU A 213 -10.42 22.67 -1.37
N MET A 214 -10.84 21.44 -1.04
CA MET A 214 -9.98 20.43 -0.41
C MET A 214 -8.74 20.15 -1.27
N TRP A 215 -8.90 19.92 -2.57
CA TRP A 215 -7.77 19.64 -3.44
C TRP A 215 -6.83 20.84 -3.57
N GLN A 216 -7.34 22.05 -3.76
CA GLN A 216 -6.55 23.28 -3.83
C GLN A 216 -5.72 23.51 -2.55
N ARG A 217 -6.34 23.31 -1.37
CA ARG A 217 -5.65 23.43 -0.09
C ARG A 217 -4.55 22.39 0.07
N ARG A 218 -4.81 21.15 -0.32
CA ARG A 218 -3.82 20.09 -0.26
C ARG A 218 -2.67 20.32 -1.24
N ASP A 219 -2.93 20.87 -2.42
CA ASP A 219 -1.90 21.24 -3.40
C ASP A 219 -0.98 22.32 -2.84
N SER A 220 -1.54 23.37 -2.23
CA SER A 220 -0.77 24.47 -1.62
C SER A 220 0.08 24.04 -0.42
N MET A 221 -0.22 22.91 0.21
CA MET A 221 0.59 22.34 1.30
C MET A 221 1.84 21.61 0.80
N SER A 222 1.86 21.22 -0.47
CA SER A 222 3.01 20.51 -1.04
C SER A 222 4.09 21.51 -1.50
N PRO A 223 5.37 21.30 -1.16
CA PRO A 223 6.47 22.11 -1.68
C PRO A 223 6.57 22.13 -3.21
N THR A 224 6.04 21.12 -3.89
CA THR A 224 6.00 21.04 -5.35
C THR A 224 4.86 21.84 -5.98
N GLY A 225 3.98 22.46 -5.16
CA GLY A 225 2.78 23.16 -5.61
C GLY A 225 1.63 22.25 -6.04
N LYS A 226 1.80 20.93 -5.94
CA LYS A 226 0.76 19.93 -6.24
C LYS A 226 0.98 18.65 -5.44
N GLN A 227 -0.09 17.94 -5.21
CA GLN A 227 -0.03 16.61 -4.59
C GLN A 227 0.59 15.59 -5.55
N GLY A 228 1.07 14.48 -4.99
CA GLY A 228 1.37 13.30 -5.76
C GLY A 228 0.10 12.53 -6.16
N GLU A 229 0.29 11.53 -6.98
CA GLU A 229 -0.75 10.62 -7.47
C GLU A 229 -0.44 9.17 -7.11
N GLY A 230 -1.39 8.26 -7.29
CA GLY A 230 -1.18 6.83 -7.08
C GLY A 230 -0.01 6.27 -7.91
N TRP A 231 0.27 6.86 -9.06
CA TRP A 231 1.39 6.48 -9.93
C TRP A 231 2.76 6.75 -9.31
N ASP A 232 2.92 7.80 -8.50
CA ASP A 232 4.19 8.12 -7.83
C ASP A 232 4.51 7.04 -6.78
N THR A 233 3.49 6.61 -6.01
CA THR A 233 3.61 5.48 -5.09
C THR A 233 3.90 4.17 -5.84
N ALA A 234 3.24 3.94 -6.97
CA ALA A 234 3.40 2.73 -7.77
C ALA A 234 4.81 2.61 -8.37
N ASN A 235 5.41 3.71 -8.85
CA ASN A 235 6.77 3.70 -9.37
C ASN A 235 7.81 3.43 -8.26
N ALA A 236 7.61 3.97 -7.07
CA ALA A 236 8.44 3.65 -5.90
C ALA A 236 8.30 2.16 -5.52
N ALA A 237 7.07 1.61 -5.54
CA ALA A 237 6.82 0.20 -5.29
C ALA A 237 7.48 -0.69 -6.36
N LEU A 238 7.45 -0.30 -7.62
CA LEU A 238 8.12 -1.01 -8.70
C LEU A 238 9.64 -1.11 -8.47
N PHE A 239 10.29 0.00 -8.10
CA PHE A 239 11.71 -0.03 -7.74
C PHE A 239 11.98 -1.02 -6.60
N LEU A 240 11.21 -0.94 -5.51
CA LEU A 240 11.38 -1.82 -4.35
C LEU A 240 11.04 -3.29 -4.65
N ALA A 241 10.16 -3.57 -5.60
CA ALA A 241 9.80 -4.92 -6.03
C ALA A 241 10.85 -5.54 -6.97
N SER A 242 11.58 -4.74 -7.73
CA SER A 242 12.53 -5.17 -8.75
C SER A 242 13.89 -5.57 -8.16
N ASP A 243 14.70 -6.23 -8.98
CA ASP A 243 16.05 -6.63 -8.62
C ASP A 243 17.04 -5.43 -8.56
N GLU A 244 16.62 -4.25 -9.05
CA GLU A 244 17.37 -2.99 -8.91
C GLU A 244 17.58 -2.58 -7.45
N SER A 245 16.63 -2.95 -6.58
CA SER A 245 16.68 -2.69 -5.14
C SER A 245 17.22 -3.86 -4.31
N ARG A 246 18.04 -4.73 -4.91
CA ARG A 246 18.55 -5.98 -4.28
C ARG A 246 19.27 -5.76 -2.95
N TYR A 247 19.83 -4.57 -2.71
CA TYR A 247 20.55 -4.21 -1.48
C TYR A 247 19.80 -3.19 -0.62
N VAL A 248 18.52 -2.90 -0.97
CA VAL A 248 17.63 -2.02 -0.20
C VAL A 248 16.73 -2.87 0.68
N ASN A 249 16.97 -2.84 2.00
CA ASN A 249 16.23 -3.66 2.96
C ASN A 249 16.03 -2.90 4.27
N GLY A 250 14.82 -2.91 4.83
CA GLY A 250 14.43 -2.15 6.02
C GLY A 250 14.25 -0.65 5.77
N MET A 251 14.25 -0.21 4.50
CA MET A 251 14.14 1.19 4.10
C MET A 251 12.73 1.74 4.35
N HIS A 252 12.69 3.01 4.74
CA HIS A 252 11.47 3.83 4.82
C HIS A 252 11.56 4.91 3.73
N LEU A 253 10.97 4.65 2.58
CA LEU A 253 11.06 5.51 1.41
C LEU A 253 9.94 6.56 1.41
N LEU A 254 10.31 7.82 1.61
CA LEU A 254 9.39 8.95 1.47
C LEU A 254 9.06 9.20 -0.01
N VAL A 255 7.77 9.33 -0.30
CA VAL A 255 7.23 9.73 -1.61
C VAL A 255 6.22 10.83 -1.33
N ASP A 256 6.70 12.04 -1.06
CA ASP A 256 5.91 13.07 -0.40
C ASP A 256 6.12 14.50 -0.94
N GLY A 257 6.88 14.67 -2.04
CA GLY A 257 7.18 15.97 -2.60
C GLY A 257 7.96 16.89 -1.66
N GLY A 258 8.60 16.34 -0.61
CA GLY A 258 9.38 17.08 0.38
C GLY A 258 8.56 17.70 1.51
N ILE A 259 7.26 17.42 1.63
CA ILE A 259 6.41 18.03 2.65
C ILE A 259 6.85 17.72 4.09
N THR A 260 7.48 16.57 4.35
CA THR A 260 8.00 16.24 5.68
C THR A 260 9.25 17.00 6.07
N LEU A 261 9.92 17.64 5.12
CA LEU A 261 11.16 18.38 5.33
C LEU A 261 10.95 19.86 5.65
N THR A 262 9.71 20.35 5.59
CA THR A 262 9.42 21.77 5.77
C THR A 262 8.29 22.02 6.75
N THR A 263 8.38 23.16 7.46
CA THR A 263 7.31 23.74 8.25
C THR A 263 6.60 24.89 7.50
N ARG A 264 7.06 25.25 6.30
CA ARG A 264 6.45 26.33 5.52
C ARG A 264 5.16 25.84 4.87
N THR A 265 4.13 26.69 4.93
CA THR A 265 3.00 26.65 3.99
C THR A 265 3.45 27.37 2.72
N PHE A 266 3.41 26.69 1.59
CA PHE A 266 3.66 27.30 0.29
C PHE A 266 2.31 27.87 -0.18
N ALA A 267 2.20 29.20 -0.16
CA ALA A 267 1.03 29.91 -0.65
C ALA A 267 1.07 30.02 -2.17
#